data_f9d862b90e0b8180c97dfe1196272476
#
_entry.id   f9d862b90e0b8180c97dfe1196272476
#
_cell.length_a   1.000
_cell.length_b   1.000
_cell.length_c   1.000
_cell.angle_alpha   90.00
_cell.angle_beta   90.00
_cell.angle_gamma   90.00
#
_symmetry.space_group_name_H-M   'P 1'
#
loop_
_entity.id
_entity.type
_entity.pdbx_description
1 polymer ?
#
loop_
_entity_poly.entity_id
_entity_poly.type
_entity_poly.pdbx_seq_one_letter_code
_entity_poly.pdbx_strand_id
1 'polypeptide(L)'
;MTATAAAHPHDLHAFLEQAEQPVFLLGDCRGKTEEQVMQRWLQGNVRGTGIDLERQLLALNLSDMADSGAILERRLQALPDDTLIVPLRVLWLPDEAHGRSLRDLVLGNPHNPGWLLQKWTLQFAPDRCSPVYGEAETLGKLRQDFAARPQTQALGEFIQRRAVLAMKQVERKLRGHRYKEPAFVEGDILQDPAFRQDLDKISSESGKSLRELGTEARSYIKELVPTSTPMGLDLLIRLSRYVYTRGYDKDIVVDREQVKKLRKLASEHPVILLCNHRSQVDSFAIYSTL
;
A
#
# COMPACT_ATOMS: atom_id res chain seq x y z
N MET A 1 19.46 -12.39 19.04
CA MET A 1 18.83 -11.18 19.61
C MET A 1 18.20 -10.45 18.44
N THR A 2 16.89 -10.55 18.29
CA THR A 2 16.11 -9.96 17.18
C THR A 2 15.90 -8.48 17.51
N ALA A 3 16.59 -7.61 16.76
CA ALA A 3 16.34 -6.17 16.83
C ALA A 3 14.98 -5.85 16.22
N THR A 4 13.95 -5.85 17.06
CA THR A 4 12.63 -5.30 16.70
C THR A 4 12.70 -3.78 16.90
N ALA A 5 13.36 -3.09 15.98
CA ALA A 5 13.31 -1.63 15.94
C ALA A 5 11.95 -1.23 15.37
N ALA A 6 11.09 -0.71 16.22
CA ALA A 6 9.88 -0.02 15.79
C ALA A 6 10.29 1.13 14.86
N ALA A 7 9.97 1.01 13.58
CA ALA A 7 10.30 1.99 12.56
C ALA A 7 9.72 3.37 12.95
N HIS A 8 10.55 4.23 13.50
CA HIS A 8 10.30 5.66 13.49
C HIS A 8 10.68 6.17 12.08
N PRO A 9 9.79 6.81 11.33
CA PRO A 9 10.04 7.20 9.94
C PRO A 9 11.15 8.24 9.77
N HIS A 10 11.82 8.66 10.84
CA HIS A 10 12.69 9.84 10.85
C HIS A 10 14.19 9.56 11.10
N ASP A 11 14.62 8.31 11.27
CA ASP A 11 16.01 8.05 11.65
C ASP A 11 16.67 6.93 10.80
N LEU A 12 16.56 7.07 9.47
CA LEU A 12 17.27 6.17 8.57
C LEU A 12 18.79 6.27 8.77
N HIS A 13 19.32 7.46 9.05
CA HIS A 13 20.74 7.67 9.27
C HIS A 13 21.27 6.84 10.45
N ALA A 14 20.64 6.95 11.60
CA ALA A 14 21.02 6.16 12.78
C ALA A 14 20.88 4.64 12.54
N PHE A 15 19.85 4.22 11.79
CA PHE A 15 19.71 2.82 11.38
C PHE A 15 20.88 2.36 10.51
N LEU A 16 21.28 3.16 9.51
CA LEU A 16 22.37 2.82 8.60
C LEU A 16 23.76 2.86 9.28
N GLU A 17 23.97 3.77 10.24
CA GLU A 17 25.21 3.82 11.03
C GLU A 17 25.39 2.59 11.93
N GLN A 18 24.28 2.02 12.43
CA GLN A 18 24.30 0.83 13.28
C GLN A 18 24.37 -0.49 12.49
N ALA A 19 24.19 -0.43 11.18
CA ALA A 19 24.22 -1.62 10.33
C ALA A 19 25.67 -2.11 10.16
N GLU A 20 25.99 -3.25 10.76
CA GLU A 20 27.31 -3.93 10.58
C GLU A 20 27.39 -4.70 9.26
N GLN A 21 26.25 -4.95 8.61
CA GLN A 21 26.10 -5.76 7.40
C GLN A 21 26.09 -4.88 6.15
N PRO A 22 26.44 -5.44 4.97
CA PRO A 22 26.22 -4.74 3.71
C PRO A 22 24.76 -4.37 3.54
N VAL A 23 24.48 -3.14 3.12
CA VAL A 23 23.10 -2.64 2.92
C VAL A 23 22.81 -2.52 1.45
N PHE A 24 21.61 -2.96 1.04
CA PHE A 24 21.04 -2.75 -0.28
C PHE A 24 19.70 -2.04 -0.15
N LEU A 25 19.59 -0.87 -0.75
CA LEU A 25 18.43 0.02 -0.69
C LEU A 25 17.50 -0.27 -1.87
N LEU A 26 16.28 -0.73 -1.60
CA LEU A 26 15.27 -1.05 -2.60
C LEU A 26 14.18 0.02 -2.62
N GLY A 27 14.28 0.97 -3.55
CA GLY A 27 13.35 2.08 -3.70
C GLY A 27 12.12 1.72 -4.52
N ASP A 28 10.91 1.95 -3.98
CA ASP A 28 9.65 1.89 -4.71
C ASP A 28 9.27 3.29 -5.21
N CYS A 29 9.50 3.51 -6.51
CA CYS A 29 9.29 4.79 -7.18
C CYS A 29 8.36 4.62 -8.39
N ARG A 30 7.23 5.31 -8.40
CA ARG A 30 6.25 5.28 -9.50
C ARG A 30 6.62 6.21 -10.66
N GLY A 31 7.62 7.06 -10.48
CA GLY A 31 8.07 7.98 -11.52
C GLY A 31 9.29 8.80 -11.11
N LYS A 32 9.81 9.57 -12.07
CA LYS A 32 11.04 10.36 -11.91
C LYS A 32 11.01 11.35 -10.74
N THR A 33 9.84 11.93 -10.44
CA THR A 33 9.72 12.87 -9.31
C THR A 33 9.96 12.18 -7.98
N GLU A 34 9.38 11.01 -7.77
CA GLU A 34 9.58 10.23 -6.54
C GLU A 34 11.02 9.74 -6.42
N GLU A 35 11.62 9.31 -7.52
CA GLU A 35 13.03 8.92 -7.58
C GLU A 35 13.96 10.08 -7.18
N GLN A 36 13.74 11.28 -7.72
CA GLN A 36 14.51 12.48 -7.37
C GLN A 36 14.36 12.86 -5.89
N VAL A 37 13.14 12.77 -5.34
CA VAL A 37 12.88 13.02 -3.92
C VAL A 37 13.62 12.01 -3.07
N MET A 38 13.53 10.74 -3.40
CA MET A 38 14.20 9.65 -2.70
C MET A 38 15.71 9.80 -2.72
N GLN A 39 16.29 10.05 -3.88
CA GLN A 39 17.73 10.26 -4.03
C GLN A 39 18.23 11.44 -3.19
N ARG A 40 17.51 12.59 -3.22
CA ARG A 40 17.86 13.75 -2.41
C ARG A 40 17.79 13.46 -0.91
N TRP A 41 16.77 12.75 -0.48
CA TRP A 41 16.62 12.34 0.91
C TRP A 41 17.72 11.37 1.35
N LEU A 42 18.06 10.39 0.51
CA LEU A 42 19.15 9.45 0.77
C LEU A 42 20.51 10.16 0.83
N GLN A 43 20.80 11.10 -0.06
CA GLN A 43 22.04 11.88 -0.02
C GLN A 43 22.29 12.56 1.33
N GLY A 44 21.21 12.97 2.03
CA GLY A 44 21.29 13.49 3.39
C GLY A 44 21.55 12.42 4.45
N ASN A 45 20.94 11.23 4.28
CA ASN A 45 20.94 10.19 5.30
C ASN A 45 22.13 9.21 5.21
N VAL A 46 22.79 9.08 4.05
CA VAL A 46 23.93 8.17 3.89
C VAL A 46 25.29 8.84 4.13
N ARG A 47 25.34 10.12 4.46
CA ARG A 47 26.59 10.82 4.74
C ARG A 47 27.29 10.20 5.95
N GLY A 48 28.55 9.76 5.76
CA GLY A 48 29.32 9.15 6.85
C GLY A 48 29.09 7.65 7.05
N THR A 49 28.10 7.04 6.41
CA THR A 49 27.76 5.60 6.58
C THR A 49 28.55 4.65 5.67
N GLY A 50 29.35 5.19 4.73
CA GLY A 50 30.09 4.36 3.76
C GLY A 50 29.22 3.75 2.66
N ILE A 51 27.95 4.09 2.56
CA ILE A 51 27.02 3.57 1.54
C ILE A 51 27.21 4.32 0.23
N ASP A 52 27.44 3.58 -0.84
CA ASP A 52 27.53 4.07 -2.22
C ASP A 52 26.15 3.92 -2.91
N LEU A 53 25.45 5.03 -3.08
CA LEU A 53 24.12 5.04 -3.69
C LEU A 53 24.10 4.55 -5.14
N GLU A 54 25.18 4.73 -5.92
CA GLU A 54 25.22 4.26 -7.30
C GLU A 54 25.24 2.73 -7.39
N ARG A 55 25.83 2.07 -6.41
CA ARG A 55 25.96 0.62 -6.36
C ARG A 55 24.87 -0.05 -5.51
N GLN A 56 24.43 0.59 -4.43
CA GLN A 56 23.61 -0.02 -3.39
C GLN A 56 22.15 0.41 -3.44
N LEU A 57 21.77 1.37 -4.31
CA LEU A 57 20.38 1.75 -4.52
C LEU A 57 19.87 1.16 -5.84
N LEU A 58 18.69 0.54 -5.77
CA LEU A 58 17.90 0.16 -6.93
C LEU A 58 16.50 0.76 -6.79
N ALA A 59 16.18 1.75 -7.60
CA ALA A 59 14.86 2.37 -7.64
C ALA A 59 14.04 1.74 -8.78
N LEU A 60 12.90 1.14 -8.44
CA LEU A 60 11.99 0.46 -9.36
C LEU A 60 10.55 0.82 -9.03
N ASN A 61 9.66 0.66 -9.99
CA ASN A 61 8.23 0.64 -9.69
C ASN A 61 7.85 -0.78 -9.21
N LEU A 62 7.87 -1.00 -7.90
CA LEU A 62 7.56 -2.31 -7.32
C LEU A 62 6.08 -2.71 -7.49
N SER A 63 5.22 -1.81 -7.91
CA SER A 63 3.83 -2.13 -8.27
C SER A 63 3.71 -2.75 -9.67
N ASP A 64 4.75 -2.60 -10.51
CA ASP A 64 4.86 -3.24 -11.83
C ASP A 64 5.59 -4.58 -11.69
N MET A 65 4.80 -5.64 -11.57
CA MET A 65 5.32 -6.97 -11.22
C MET A 65 6.13 -7.64 -12.35
N ALA A 66 5.89 -7.28 -13.62
CA ALA A 66 6.45 -8.01 -14.75
C ALA A 66 7.95 -7.69 -14.98
N ASP A 67 8.30 -6.41 -15.05
CA ASP A 67 9.65 -5.99 -15.40
C ASP A 67 10.57 -5.84 -14.17
N SER A 68 10.02 -5.37 -13.06
CA SER A 68 10.80 -5.08 -11.85
C SER A 68 11.36 -6.34 -11.19
N GLY A 69 10.63 -7.46 -11.21
CA GLY A 69 11.07 -8.72 -10.62
C GLY A 69 12.33 -9.28 -11.29
N ALA A 70 12.40 -9.27 -12.61
CA ALA A 70 13.55 -9.78 -13.37
C ALA A 70 14.80 -8.89 -13.20
N ILE A 71 14.63 -7.56 -13.10
CA ILE A 71 15.72 -6.63 -12.85
C ILE A 71 16.27 -6.85 -11.44
N LEU A 72 15.37 -6.96 -10.45
CA LEU A 72 15.70 -7.20 -9.06
C LEU A 72 16.46 -8.53 -8.91
N GLU A 73 15.98 -9.61 -9.52
CA GLU A 73 16.62 -10.92 -9.47
C GLU A 73 18.09 -10.89 -9.90
N ARG A 74 18.38 -10.25 -11.04
CA ARG A 74 19.76 -10.11 -11.52
C ARG A 74 20.64 -9.37 -10.52
N ARG A 75 20.14 -8.34 -9.87
CA ARG A 75 20.91 -7.57 -8.88
C ARG A 75 21.14 -8.39 -7.61
N LEU A 76 20.15 -9.15 -7.16
CA LEU A 76 20.23 -9.97 -5.95
C LEU A 76 21.17 -11.17 -6.08
N GLN A 77 21.37 -11.69 -7.30
CA GLN A 77 22.31 -12.80 -7.54
C GLN A 77 23.77 -12.45 -7.19
N ALA A 78 24.14 -11.19 -7.33
CA ALA A 78 25.50 -10.70 -7.05
C ALA A 78 25.74 -10.33 -5.57
N LEU A 79 24.70 -10.38 -4.72
CA LEU A 79 24.77 -9.95 -3.33
C LEU A 79 24.97 -11.13 -2.39
N PRO A 80 25.80 -10.98 -1.35
CA PRO A 80 25.99 -11.99 -0.31
C PRO A 80 24.74 -12.12 0.58
N ASP A 81 24.62 -13.27 1.26
CA ASP A 81 23.42 -13.62 2.07
C ASP A 81 23.22 -12.73 3.31
N ASP A 82 24.29 -12.17 3.83
CA ASP A 82 24.26 -11.24 4.96
C ASP A 82 23.81 -9.83 4.58
N THR A 83 23.64 -9.54 3.27
CA THR A 83 23.17 -8.23 2.80
C THR A 83 21.78 -7.92 3.31
N LEU A 84 21.65 -6.76 3.95
CA LEU A 84 20.38 -6.24 4.48
C LEU A 84 19.61 -5.52 3.37
N ILE A 85 18.44 -6.03 3.02
CA ILE A 85 17.53 -5.43 2.05
C ILE A 85 16.63 -4.43 2.78
N VAL A 86 16.73 -3.15 2.45
CA VAL A 86 15.97 -2.06 3.08
C VAL A 86 14.99 -1.49 2.07
N PRO A 87 13.68 -1.76 2.19
CA PRO A 87 12.69 -1.21 1.31
C PRO A 87 12.42 0.27 1.64
N LEU A 88 12.28 1.09 0.60
CA LEU A 88 12.10 2.53 0.68
C LEU A 88 10.90 2.96 -0.18
N ARG A 89 10.17 3.99 0.24
CA ARG A 89 9.08 4.59 -0.55
C ARG A 89 8.89 6.06 -0.20
N VAL A 90 8.39 6.83 -1.16
CA VAL A 90 7.91 8.20 -0.93
C VAL A 90 6.41 8.16 -0.68
N LEU A 91 5.98 8.64 0.49
CA LEU A 91 4.57 8.76 0.85
C LEU A 91 4.09 10.21 0.66
N TRP A 92 2.91 10.33 0.06
CA TRP A 92 2.20 11.60 -0.06
C TRP A 92 1.10 11.66 0.99
N LEU A 93 1.21 12.59 1.93
CA LEU A 93 0.28 12.71 3.05
C LEU A 93 -0.84 13.70 2.71
N PRO A 94 -2.08 13.44 3.12
CA PRO A 94 -3.18 14.40 2.97
C PRO A 94 -2.95 15.62 3.86
N ASP A 95 -3.57 16.74 3.52
CA ASP A 95 -3.58 17.93 4.36
C ASP A 95 -4.57 17.74 5.51
N GLU A 96 -4.06 17.52 6.72
CA GLU A 96 -4.90 17.32 7.91
C GLU A 96 -5.49 18.64 8.43
N ALA A 97 -4.80 19.76 8.20
CA ALA A 97 -5.16 21.04 8.80
C ALA A 97 -6.36 21.75 8.13
N HIS A 98 -6.56 21.51 6.84
CA HIS A 98 -7.58 22.24 6.06
C HIS A 98 -8.80 21.43 5.67
N GLY A 99 -8.91 20.18 6.14
CA GLY A 99 -9.91 19.27 5.62
C GLY A 99 -9.71 19.08 4.10
N ARG A 100 -10.31 18.10 3.49
CA ARG A 100 -10.14 17.85 2.05
C ARG A 100 -10.59 19.05 1.24
N SER A 101 -9.65 19.71 0.58
CA SER A 101 -9.91 20.88 -0.26
C SER A 101 -10.61 20.44 -1.54
N LEU A 102 -11.45 21.31 -2.11
CA LEU A 102 -11.99 21.16 -3.47
C LEU A 102 -10.88 20.94 -4.53
N ARG A 103 -9.66 21.37 -4.22
CA ARG A 103 -8.46 21.15 -5.04
C ARG A 103 -8.10 19.67 -5.15
N ASP A 104 -8.23 18.88 -4.06
CA ASP A 104 -7.99 17.43 -4.06
C ASP A 104 -9.05 16.71 -4.91
N LEU A 105 -10.23 17.33 -5.10
CA LEU A 105 -11.30 16.84 -5.97
C LEU A 105 -10.93 16.94 -7.45
N VAL A 106 -10.30 18.03 -7.83
CA VAL A 106 -10.00 18.33 -9.23
C VAL A 106 -8.67 17.74 -9.68
N LEU A 107 -7.69 17.63 -8.77
CA LEU A 107 -6.30 17.25 -9.06
C LEU A 107 -6.01 15.75 -8.88
N GLY A 108 -6.99 14.95 -8.42
CA GLY A 108 -6.86 13.50 -8.33
C GLY A 108 -6.60 12.99 -6.91
N ASN A 109 -6.22 11.71 -6.79
CA ASN A 109 -6.03 11.06 -5.50
C ASN A 109 -4.83 11.64 -4.74
N PRO A 110 -5.01 12.27 -3.57
CA PRO A 110 -3.92 12.88 -2.79
C PRO A 110 -2.91 11.85 -2.26
N HIS A 111 -3.31 10.57 -2.15
CA HIS A 111 -2.44 9.48 -1.72
C HIS A 111 -1.58 8.91 -2.87
N ASN A 112 -1.99 9.16 -4.11
CA ASN A 112 -1.26 8.77 -5.30
C ASN A 112 -1.36 9.92 -6.33
N PRO A 113 -0.71 11.05 -6.05
CA PRO A 113 -0.82 12.23 -6.89
C PRO A 113 -0.15 12.01 -8.23
N GLY A 114 -0.79 12.52 -9.29
CA GLY A 114 -0.17 12.60 -10.60
C GLY A 114 1.05 13.53 -10.59
N TRP A 115 1.91 13.47 -11.61
CA TRP A 115 3.17 14.20 -11.69
C TRP A 115 3.06 15.72 -11.47
N LEU A 116 1.98 16.33 -11.94
CA LEU A 116 1.70 17.77 -11.73
C LEU A 116 1.43 18.08 -10.26
N LEU A 117 0.60 17.25 -9.61
CA LEU A 117 0.27 17.44 -8.20
C LEU A 117 1.48 17.14 -7.31
N GLN A 118 2.34 16.16 -7.68
CA GLN A 118 3.60 15.91 -7.00
C GLN A 118 4.51 17.14 -7.01
N LYS A 119 4.72 17.76 -8.18
CA LYS A 119 5.54 18.99 -8.29
C LYS A 119 4.93 20.14 -7.51
N TRP A 120 3.62 20.31 -7.59
CA TRP A 120 2.91 21.35 -6.84
C TRP A 120 3.06 21.13 -5.32
N THR A 121 2.87 19.90 -4.85
CA THR A 121 3.03 19.55 -3.42
C THR A 121 4.46 19.84 -2.93
N LEU A 122 5.47 19.46 -3.71
CA LEU A 122 6.86 19.73 -3.35
C LEU A 122 7.19 21.23 -3.27
N GLN A 123 6.51 22.06 -4.06
CA GLN A 123 6.73 23.49 -4.09
C GLN A 123 5.99 24.23 -2.98
N PHE A 124 4.77 23.85 -2.66
CA PHE A 124 3.87 24.61 -1.78
C PHE A 124 3.56 23.93 -0.44
N ALA A 125 3.79 22.63 -0.32
CA ALA A 125 3.54 21.86 0.90
C ALA A 125 4.53 20.67 0.99
N PRO A 126 5.86 20.94 1.07
CA PRO A 126 6.88 19.90 1.05
C PRO A 126 6.80 18.93 2.23
N ASP A 127 6.25 19.35 3.35
CA ASP A 127 5.95 18.57 4.56
C ASP A 127 4.94 17.43 4.31
N ARG A 128 4.15 17.52 3.24
CA ARG A 128 3.24 16.43 2.80
C ARG A 128 3.96 15.33 2.03
N CYS A 129 5.23 15.47 1.73
CA CYS A 129 6.04 14.49 1.05
C CYS A 129 7.00 13.86 2.06
N SER A 130 6.76 12.62 2.45
CA SER A 130 7.53 11.92 3.47
C SER A 130 8.18 10.66 2.88
N PRO A 131 9.48 10.69 2.59
CA PRO A 131 10.24 9.47 2.31
C PRO A 131 10.33 8.63 3.58
N VAL A 132 10.13 7.32 3.44
CA VAL A 132 10.11 6.37 4.56
C VAL A 132 10.84 5.10 4.19
N TYR A 133 11.26 4.34 5.20
CA TYR A 133 11.81 3.00 5.03
C TYR A 133 10.99 1.97 5.81
N GLY A 134 10.99 0.75 5.31
CA GLY A 134 10.30 -0.38 5.90
C GLY A 134 11.22 -1.26 6.71
N GLU A 135 10.65 -2.30 7.30
CA GLU A 135 11.41 -3.31 8.02
C GLU A 135 12.42 -3.99 7.08
N ALA A 136 13.68 -3.97 7.49
CA ALA A 136 14.77 -4.54 6.74
C ALA A 136 14.96 -6.01 7.09
N GLU A 137 15.35 -6.83 6.11
CA GLU A 137 15.59 -8.25 6.30
C GLU A 137 16.83 -8.70 5.52
N THR A 138 17.58 -9.70 6.04
CA THR A 138 18.76 -10.23 5.33
C THR A 138 18.35 -11.04 4.11
N LEU A 139 19.15 -10.94 3.04
CA LEU A 139 18.91 -11.68 1.81
C LEU A 139 18.89 -13.20 2.03
N GLY A 140 19.76 -13.70 2.91
CA GLY A 140 19.80 -15.13 3.27
C GLY A 140 18.50 -15.62 3.91
N LYS A 141 17.90 -14.81 4.80
CA LYS A 141 16.59 -15.16 5.37
C LYS A 141 15.47 -15.11 4.32
N LEU A 142 15.49 -14.11 3.44
CA LEU A 142 14.54 -14.04 2.32
C LEU A 142 14.67 -15.24 1.37
N ARG A 143 15.90 -15.70 1.08
CA ARG A 143 16.14 -16.93 0.29
C ARG A 143 15.64 -18.18 1.00
N GLN A 144 15.86 -18.29 2.31
CA GLN A 144 15.35 -19.39 3.12
C GLN A 144 13.82 -19.43 3.16
N ASP A 145 13.18 -18.28 3.38
CA ASP A 145 11.72 -18.15 3.36
C ASP A 145 11.13 -18.49 1.99
N PHE A 146 11.82 -18.14 0.93
CA PHE A 146 11.45 -18.48 -0.44
C PHE A 146 11.54 -19.99 -0.68
N ALA A 147 12.65 -20.63 -0.29
CA ALA A 147 12.86 -22.06 -0.48
C ALA A 147 11.86 -22.94 0.30
N ALA A 148 11.33 -22.44 1.42
CA ALA A 148 10.32 -23.13 2.23
C ALA A 148 8.91 -23.12 1.62
N ARG A 149 8.70 -22.43 0.49
CA ARG A 149 7.38 -22.31 -0.17
C ARG A 149 7.36 -23.06 -1.50
N PRO A 150 6.15 -23.49 -1.97
CA PRO A 150 6.01 -24.00 -3.33
C PRO A 150 6.50 -22.93 -4.33
N GLN A 151 7.47 -23.29 -5.16
CA GLN A 151 8.09 -22.36 -6.11
C GLN A 151 7.18 -22.14 -7.33
N THR A 152 6.25 -21.22 -7.24
CA THR A 152 5.39 -20.77 -8.34
C THR A 152 5.81 -19.42 -8.92
N GLN A 153 6.83 -18.78 -8.35
CA GLN A 153 7.31 -17.44 -8.73
C GLN A 153 8.83 -17.36 -8.63
N ALA A 154 9.46 -16.35 -9.26
CA ALA A 154 10.88 -16.10 -9.16
C ALA A 154 11.25 -15.46 -7.80
N LEU A 155 12.51 -15.62 -7.34
CA LEU A 155 12.99 -15.03 -6.09
C LEU A 155 12.84 -13.50 -6.10
N GLY A 156 13.14 -12.85 -7.23
CA GLY A 156 12.97 -11.39 -7.38
C GLY A 156 11.54 -10.93 -7.16
N GLU A 157 10.55 -11.64 -7.70
CA GLU A 157 9.13 -11.35 -7.48
C GLU A 157 8.72 -11.55 -6.01
N PHE A 158 9.24 -12.60 -5.37
CA PHE A 158 9.00 -12.86 -3.96
C PHE A 158 9.53 -11.71 -3.08
N ILE A 159 10.77 -11.28 -3.30
CA ILE A 159 11.39 -10.18 -2.54
C ILE A 159 10.68 -8.86 -2.83
N GLN A 160 10.34 -8.59 -4.08
CA GLN A 160 9.53 -7.44 -4.48
C GLN A 160 8.21 -7.38 -3.69
N ARG A 161 7.48 -8.49 -3.62
CA ARG A 161 6.24 -8.61 -2.85
C ARG A 161 6.46 -8.37 -1.35
N ARG A 162 7.52 -8.92 -0.78
CA ARG A 162 7.88 -8.71 0.63
C ARG A 162 8.19 -7.24 0.91
N ALA A 163 8.96 -6.58 0.05
CA ALA A 163 9.26 -5.16 0.15
C ALA A 163 7.98 -4.30 0.09
N VAL A 164 7.09 -4.57 -0.85
CA VAL A 164 5.80 -3.88 -0.95
C VAL A 164 4.96 -4.07 0.31
N LEU A 165 4.92 -5.28 0.89
CA LEU A 165 4.18 -5.55 2.13
C LEU A 165 4.78 -4.80 3.32
N ALA A 166 6.11 -4.77 3.46
CA ALA A 166 6.80 -4.00 4.49
C ALA A 166 6.46 -2.51 4.38
N MET A 167 6.51 -1.95 3.17
CA MET A 167 6.15 -0.54 2.94
C MET A 167 4.68 -0.24 3.24
N LYS A 168 3.77 -1.17 2.97
CA LYS A 168 2.35 -1.03 3.35
C LYS A 168 2.12 -0.98 4.85
N GLN A 169 2.90 -1.74 5.62
CA GLN A 169 2.80 -1.68 7.07
C GLN A 169 3.19 -0.30 7.60
N VAL A 170 4.25 0.29 7.05
CA VAL A 170 4.68 1.66 7.39
C VAL A 170 3.60 2.67 6.99
N GLU A 171 3.08 2.54 5.77
CA GLU A 171 2.02 3.41 5.26
C GLU A 171 0.76 3.36 6.14
N ARG A 172 0.35 2.17 6.59
CA ARG A 172 -0.77 2.00 7.52
C ARG A 172 -0.54 2.67 8.87
N LYS A 173 0.66 2.60 9.41
CA LYS A 173 1.01 3.26 10.68
C LYS A 173 0.91 4.79 10.56
N LEU A 174 1.32 5.35 9.43
CA LEU A 174 1.33 6.80 9.18
C LEU A 174 -0.05 7.34 8.74
N ARG A 175 -0.77 6.62 7.90
CA ARG A 175 -2.06 7.06 7.33
C ARG A 175 -3.29 6.54 8.08
N GLY A 176 -3.11 5.57 8.98
CA GLY A 176 -4.21 4.83 9.61
C GLY A 176 -4.82 3.75 8.71
N HIS A 177 -5.77 2.98 9.25
CA HIS A 177 -6.33 1.78 8.61
C HIS A 177 -7.41 2.05 7.54
N ARG A 178 -7.57 3.29 7.10
CA ARG A 178 -8.80 3.71 6.41
C ARG A 178 -9.12 3.02 5.09
N TYR A 179 -8.12 2.54 4.28
CA TYR A 179 -8.45 1.93 2.98
C TYR A 179 -7.36 0.97 2.49
N LYS A 180 -7.76 -0.21 2.01
CA LYS A 180 -6.88 -1.10 1.22
C LYS A 180 -6.81 -0.59 -0.22
N GLU A 181 -5.62 -0.49 -0.81
CA GLU A 181 -5.50 -0.20 -2.23
C GLU A 181 -6.00 -1.40 -3.06
N PRO A 182 -6.94 -1.20 -4.02
CA PRO A 182 -7.53 -2.27 -4.83
C PRO A 182 -6.51 -3.13 -5.58
N ALA A 183 -5.44 -2.52 -6.09
CA ALA A 183 -4.39 -3.21 -6.85
C ALA A 183 -3.71 -4.37 -6.10
N PHE A 184 -3.72 -4.32 -4.78
CA PHE A 184 -3.10 -5.38 -3.98
C PHE A 184 -4.05 -6.53 -3.67
N VAL A 185 -5.34 -6.24 -3.56
CA VAL A 185 -6.35 -7.27 -3.41
C VAL A 185 -6.40 -8.15 -4.67
N GLU A 186 -6.31 -7.53 -5.86
CA GLU A 186 -6.20 -8.24 -7.13
C GLU A 186 -4.98 -9.16 -7.16
N GLY A 187 -3.79 -8.63 -6.81
CA GLY A 187 -2.56 -9.41 -6.80
C GLY A 187 -2.60 -10.56 -5.78
N ASP A 188 -3.15 -10.32 -4.59
CA ASP A 188 -3.26 -11.33 -3.55
C ASP A 188 -4.19 -12.49 -3.96
N ILE A 189 -5.34 -12.18 -4.57
CA ILE A 189 -6.29 -13.19 -5.05
C ILE A 189 -5.68 -14.02 -6.19
N LEU A 190 -5.13 -13.36 -7.21
CA LEU A 190 -4.55 -14.05 -8.38
C LEU A 190 -3.33 -14.92 -8.06
N GLN A 191 -2.67 -14.65 -6.92
CA GLN A 191 -1.51 -15.41 -6.46
C GLN A 191 -1.87 -16.47 -5.40
N ASP A 192 -3.12 -16.49 -4.93
CA ASP A 192 -3.56 -17.48 -3.96
C ASP A 192 -3.50 -18.89 -4.58
N PRO A 193 -2.84 -19.87 -3.91
CA PRO A 193 -2.71 -21.24 -4.45
C PRO A 193 -4.05 -21.93 -4.64
N ALA A 194 -5.03 -21.70 -3.76
CA ALA A 194 -6.36 -22.29 -3.88
C ALA A 194 -7.10 -21.71 -5.09
N PHE A 195 -7.02 -20.41 -5.29
CA PHE A 195 -7.60 -19.75 -6.46
C PHE A 195 -7.00 -20.25 -7.78
N ARG A 196 -5.68 -20.49 -7.83
CA ARG A 196 -5.02 -21.05 -9.01
C ARG A 196 -5.47 -22.48 -9.29
N GLN A 197 -5.58 -23.33 -8.25
CA GLN A 197 -6.11 -24.69 -8.41
C GLN A 197 -7.54 -24.69 -8.96
N ASP A 198 -8.38 -23.77 -8.52
CA ASP A 198 -9.74 -23.64 -9.03
C ASP A 198 -9.76 -23.15 -10.49
N LEU A 199 -8.86 -22.23 -10.88
CA LEU A 199 -8.68 -21.84 -12.28
C LEU A 199 -8.22 -23.02 -13.15
N ASP A 200 -7.31 -23.87 -12.66
CA ASP A 200 -6.86 -25.08 -13.36
C ASP A 200 -8.01 -26.06 -13.59
N LYS A 201 -8.88 -26.27 -12.59
CA LYS A 201 -10.09 -27.10 -12.73
C LYS A 201 -11.03 -26.53 -13.78
N ILE A 202 -11.35 -25.24 -13.69
CA ILE A 202 -12.22 -24.56 -14.65
C ILE A 202 -11.63 -24.62 -16.06
N SER A 203 -10.31 -24.51 -16.21
CA SER A 203 -9.63 -24.67 -17.50
C SER A 203 -9.85 -26.04 -18.10
N SER A 204 -9.70 -27.10 -17.27
CA SER A 204 -9.90 -28.49 -17.71
C SER A 204 -11.37 -28.78 -18.05
N GLU A 205 -12.31 -28.19 -17.36
CA GLU A 205 -13.75 -28.40 -17.57
C GLU A 205 -14.31 -27.58 -18.76
N SER A 206 -13.84 -26.34 -18.93
CA SER A 206 -14.36 -25.39 -19.94
C SER A 206 -13.61 -25.42 -21.26
N GLY A 207 -12.43 -26.03 -21.31
CA GLY A 207 -11.55 -26.03 -22.50
C GLY A 207 -10.92 -24.66 -22.80
N LYS A 208 -11.13 -23.64 -21.94
CA LYS A 208 -10.49 -22.31 -22.06
C LYS A 208 -9.05 -22.37 -21.56
N SER A 209 -8.16 -21.60 -22.19
CA SER A 209 -6.78 -21.50 -21.72
C SER A 209 -6.69 -20.78 -20.37
N LEU A 210 -5.72 -21.15 -19.53
CA LEU A 210 -5.44 -20.46 -18.26
C LEU A 210 -5.21 -18.94 -18.42
N ARG A 211 -4.68 -18.53 -19.56
CA ARG A 211 -4.46 -17.11 -19.88
C ARG A 211 -5.78 -16.37 -20.09
N GLU A 212 -6.72 -16.96 -20.79
CA GLU A 212 -8.06 -16.39 -21.00
C GLU A 212 -8.81 -16.30 -19.69
N LEU A 213 -8.84 -17.39 -18.90
CA LEU A 213 -9.47 -17.42 -17.58
C LEU A 213 -8.82 -16.42 -16.61
N GLY A 214 -7.49 -16.27 -16.62
CA GLY A 214 -6.79 -15.29 -15.83
C GLY A 214 -7.16 -13.84 -16.21
N THR A 215 -7.42 -13.57 -17.49
CA THR A 215 -7.87 -12.26 -17.96
C THR A 215 -9.33 -11.99 -17.55
N GLU A 216 -10.20 -12.98 -17.68
CA GLU A 216 -11.59 -12.90 -17.21
C GLU A 216 -11.66 -12.70 -15.70
N ALA A 217 -10.88 -13.48 -14.94
CA ALA A 217 -10.79 -13.35 -13.48
C ALA A 217 -10.34 -11.97 -13.04
N ARG A 218 -9.34 -11.38 -13.71
CA ARG A 218 -8.93 -9.98 -13.45
C ARG A 218 -10.05 -8.99 -13.69
N SER A 219 -10.83 -9.19 -14.75
CA SER A 219 -11.96 -8.31 -15.04
C SER A 219 -13.00 -8.37 -13.92
N TYR A 220 -13.35 -9.57 -13.46
CA TYR A 220 -14.29 -9.75 -12.35
C TYR A 220 -13.75 -9.23 -11.01
N ILE A 221 -12.47 -9.45 -10.72
CA ILE A 221 -11.85 -8.91 -9.50
C ILE A 221 -11.89 -7.38 -9.51
N LYS A 222 -11.63 -6.73 -10.66
CA LYS A 222 -11.73 -5.27 -10.78
C LYS A 222 -13.15 -4.75 -10.57
N GLU A 223 -14.14 -5.51 -10.95
CA GLU A 223 -15.55 -5.17 -10.71
C GLU A 223 -15.94 -5.36 -9.24
N LEU A 224 -15.47 -6.45 -8.61
CA LEU A 224 -15.78 -6.77 -7.22
C LEU A 224 -14.99 -5.94 -6.21
N VAL A 225 -13.76 -5.55 -6.54
CA VAL A 225 -12.94 -4.73 -5.64
C VAL A 225 -13.36 -3.27 -5.75
N PRO A 226 -13.93 -2.70 -4.67
CA PRO A 226 -14.41 -1.33 -4.72
C PRO A 226 -13.25 -0.36 -4.96
N THR A 227 -13.35 0.39 -6.05
CA THR A 227 -12.43 1.48 -6.40
C THR A 227 -12.78 2.80 -5.72
N SER A 228 -13.48 2.73 -4.58
CA SER A 228 -13.90 3.93 -3.85
C SER A 228 -12.67 4.74 -3.43
N THR A 229 -12.54 5.92 -4.04
CA THR A 229 -11.57 6.89 -3.56
C THR A 229 -12.06 7.44 -2.22
N PRO A 230 -11.17 7.74 -1.28
CA PRO A 230 -11.53 8.35 0.00
C PRO A 230 -12.45 9.56 -0.15
N MET A 231 -12.28 10.28 -1.24
CA MET A 231 -13.03 11.47 -1.57
C MET A 231 -14.42 11.16 -2.15
N GLY A 232 -14.53 10.13 -2.98
CA GLY A 232 -15.85 9.66 -3.45
C GLY A 232 -16.71 9.23 -2.27
N LEU A 233 -16.11 8.58 -1.27
CA LEU A 233 -16.80 8.18 -0.05
C LEU A 233 -17.21 9.39 0.80
N ASP A 234 -16.36 10.41 0.97
CA ASP A 234 -16.73 11.64 1.71
C ASP A 234 -17.80 12.44 0.98
N LEU A 235 -17.74 12.51 -0.35
CA LEU A 235 -18.80 13.13 -1.14
C LEU A 235 -20.13 12.35 -0.96
N LEU A 236 -20.06 11.03 -1.02
CA LEU A 236 -21.23 10.17 -0.79
C LEU A 236 -21.79 10.38 0.62
N ILE A 237 -20.95 10.43 1.66
CA ILE A 237 -21.37 10.70 3.05
C ILE A 237 -22.03 12.07 3.16
N ARG A 238 -21.46 13.12 2.56
CA ARG A 238 -22.05 14.47 2.58
C ARG A 238 -23.37 14.53 1.83
N LEU A 239 -23.44 13.91 0.65
CA LEU A 239 -24.67 13.83 -0.14
C LEU A 239 -25.74 13.01 0.61
N SER A 240 -25.34 11.89 1.17
CA SER A 240 -26.22 11.05 2.00
C SER A 240 -26.80 11.83 3.17
N ARG A 241 -25.94 12.56 3.89
CA ARG A 241 -26.36 13.42 4.99
C ARG A 241 -27.31 14.52 4.55
N TYR A 242 -27.04 15.16 3.40
CA TYR A 242 -27.90 16.17 2.81
C TYR A 242 -29.29 15.61 2.46
N VAL A 243 -29.33 14.47 1.76
CA VAL A 243 -30.58 13.78 1.38
C VAL A 243 -31.35 13.36 2.63
N TYR A 244 -30.63 12.77 3.60
CA TYR A 244 -31.26 12.28 4.82
C TYR A 244 -31.86 13.41 5.66
N THR A 245 -31.14 14.52 5.86
CA THR A 245 -31.61 15.65 6.67
C THR A 245 -32.72 16.48 6.01
N ARG A 246 -32.91 16.37 4.68
CA ARG A 246 -33.96 17.06 3.95
C ARG A 246 -35.16 16.17 3.63
N GLY A 247 -34.94 14.89 3.41
CA GLY A 247 -35.98 13.93 3.01
C GLY A 247 -36.63 13.17 4.16
N TYR A 248 -35.98 13.15 5.33
CA TYR A 248 -36.45 12.39 6.48
C TYR A 248 -36.39 13.25 7.77
N ASP A 249 -36.81 12.67 8.88
CA ASP A 249 -36.78 13.35 10.18
C ASP A 249 -35.33 13.73 10.56
N LYS A 250 -35.15 14.92 11.10
CA LYS A 250 -33.84 15.45 11.46
C LYS A 250 -33.20 14.72 12.62
N ASP A 251 -34.00 14.04 13.43
CA ASP A 251 -33.58 13.37 14.64
C ASP A 251 -33.38 11.87 14.39
N ILE A 252 -32.17 11.51 13.93
CA ILE A 252 -31.75 10.11 13.91
C ILE A 252 -31.42 9.72 15.34
N VAL A 253 -32.20 8.80 15.91
CA VAL A 253 -31.90 8.23 17.21
C VAL A 253 -30.74 7.28 17.11
N VAL A 254 -29.58 7.74 17.54
CA VAL A 254 -28.30 6.96 17.52
C VAL A 254 -27.80 6.84 18.96
N ASP A 255 -27.58 5.62 19.41
CA ASP A 255 -26.86 5.37 20.65
C ASP A 255 -25.34 5.65 20.43
N ARG A 256 -24.95 6.86 20.83
CA ARG A 256 -23.56 7.33 20.65
C ARG A 256 -22.53 6.49 21.40
N GLU A 257 -22.92 5.88 22.53
CA GLU A 257 -22.01 5.03 23.31
C GLU A 257 -21.78 3.69 22.62
N GLN A 258 -22.81 3.12 22.02
CA GLN A 258 -22.64 1.91 21.20
C GLN A 258 -21.81 2.17 19.95
N VAL A 259 -21.98 3.32 19.27
CA VAL A 259 -21.17 3.70 18.13
C VAL A 259 -19.69 3.88 18.53
N LYS A 260 -19.38 4.49 19.68
CA LYS A 260 -18.00 4.59 20.18
C LYS A 260 -17.40 3.21 20.44
N LYS A 261 -18.15 2.31 21.07
CA LYS A 261 -17.70 0.91 21.32
C LYS A 261 -17.44 0.19 19.99
N LEU A 262 -18.32 0.35 19.00
CA LEU A 262 -18.18 -0.25 17.68
C LEU A 262 -16.94 0.30 16.95
N ARG A 263 -16.71 1.62 16.99
CA ARG A 263 -15.51 2.24 16.41
C ARG A 263 -14.22 1.72 17.05
N LYS A 264 -14.21 1.57 18.38
CA LYS A 264 -13.06 0.98 19.08
C LYS A 264 -12.85 -0.46 18.63
N LEU A 265 -13.91 -1.28 18.61
CA LEU A 265 -13.83 -2.66 18.15
C LEU A 265 -13.34 -2.76 16.71
N ALA A 266 -13.81 -1.91 15.81
CA ALA A 266 -13.39 -1.86 14.40
C ALA A 266 -11.96 -1.38 14.22
N SER A 267 -11.36 -0.67 15.17
CA SER A 267 -9.94 -0.30 15.14
C SER A 267 -9.01 -1.47 15.51
N GLU A 268 -9.51 -2.43 16.28
CA GLU A 268 -8.74 -3.56 16.79
C GLU A 268 -9.00 -4.85 16.00
N HIS A 269 -10.22 -4.99 15.43
CA HIS A 269 -10.67 -6.23 14.78
C HIS A 269 -11.39 -5.94 13.46
N PRO A 270 -11.36 -6.88 12.48
CA PRO A 270 -12.25 -6.81 11.32
C PRO A 270 -13.70 -7.00 11.77
N VAL A 271 -14.58 -6.09 11.37
CA VAL A 271 -16.00 -6.10 11.75
C VAL A 271 -16.87 -6.25 10.52
N ILE A 272 -17.83 -7.15 10.57
CA ILE A 272 -18.89 -7.31 9.56
C ILE A 272 -20.18 -6.76 10.14
N LEU A 273 -20.75 -5.76 9.47
CA LEU A 273 -22.05 -5.18 9.84
C LEU A 273 -23.16 -5.89 9.07
N LEU A 274 -24.02 -6.58 9.79
CA LEU A 274 -25.22 -7.19 9.22
C LEU A 274 -26.41 -6.28 9.51
N CYS A 275 -26.93 -5.63 8.49
CA CYS A 275 -28.09 -4.79 8.60
C CYS A 275 -29.34 -5.48 8.05
N ASN A 276 -30.49 -5.28 8.71
CA ASN A 276 -31.77 -5.68 8.17
C ASN A 276 -32.21 -4.65 7.12
N HIS A 277 -31.84 -4.91 5.87
CA HIS A 277 -32.03 -3.97 4.76
C HIS A 277 -33.51 -3.88 4.38
N ARG A 278 -34.22 -2.88 4.91
CA ARG A 278 -35.61 -2.58 4.60
C ARG A 278 -35.80 -1.44 3.62
N SER A 279 -34.77 -0.61 3.43
CA SER A 279 -34.83 0.56 2.57
C SER A 279 -33.47 0.82 1.93
N GLN A 280 -33.47 1.35 0.70
CA GLN A 280 -32.23 1.84 0.04
C GLN A 280 -31.52 2.93 0.87
N VAL A 281 -32.25 3.59 1.77
CA VAL A 281 -31.72 4.66 2.63
C VAL A 281 -30.94 4.13 3.83
N ASP A 282 -31.08 2.86 4.19
CA ASP A 282 -30.38 2.24 5.33
C ASP A 282 -28.85 2.35 5.17
N SER A 283 -28.34 2.16 3.95
CA SER A 283 -26.92 2.33 3.65
C SER A 283 -26.42 3.75 3.93
N PHE A 284 -27.22 4.75 3.59
CA PHE A 284 -26.88 6.15 3.85
C PHE A 284 -26.88 6.49 5.35
N ALA A 285 -27.82 5.92 6.13
CA ALA A 285 -27.85 6.09 7.57
C ALA A 285 -26.60 5.49 8.23
N ILE A 286 -26.18 4.30 7.81
CA ILE A 286 -24.96 3.64 8.30
C ILE A 286 -23.73 4.50 8.00
N TYR A 287 -23.54 4.95 6.75
CA TYR A 287 -22.42 5.80 6.37
C TYR A 287 -22.39 7.15 7.07
N SER A 288 -23.54 7.67 7.50
CA SER A 288 -23.62 8.95 8.21
C SER A 288 -23.34 8.84 9.71
N THR A 289 -23.46 7.64 10.29
CA THR A 289 -23.33 7.39 11.73
C THR A 289 -22.02 6.72 12.13
N LEU A 290 -21.41 5.93 11.26
CA LEU A 290 -20.11 5.25 11.45
C LEU A 290 -18.96 6.08 10.93
#